data_a79722ff0d052620dbd3c00f2cd909d2
#
_entry.id   a79722ff0d052620dbd3c00f2cd909d2
#
_cell.length_a   1.000
_cell.length_b   1.000
_cell.length_c   1.000
_cell.angle_alpha   90.00
_cell.angle_beta   90.00
_cell.angle_gamma   90.00
#
_symmetry.space_group_name_H-M   'P 1'
#
loop_
_entity.id
_entity.type
_entity.pdbx_description
1 polymer ?
#
loop_
_entity_poly.entity_id
_entity_poly.type
_entity_poly.pdbx_seq_one_letter_code
_entity_poly.pdbx_strand_id
1 'polypeptide(L)'
;MSEGHRPRVCFYGDDFTGATDTLATATEAGLRSLLFLRVPDRRQLEAAGELDCLGIAGAARSMAPDEMREELEPVARFFAGLQPPVTHYKICSTFDSAPHVGNIGTALSVWRQHIANDFVPIVGGQPNLQRYCVFSNLYAAVNGGGEVFRIDRHQTMRNHPVTPMHEADMRVHLAAQGVTVAAIHAPAYAKDTAQLDGEVERIAQAHPDAVLFDVGDAAHLPLIGRQIWRRAQAQPLLAIGASSVVQALCTHWREQKELPESSTGTARIAAAEGAVFVLAGSLSPVTARQVAAATSYERITLDARRLIERDQTYVENMLLRVAQHLNNGSHVLACTADGARLDGEHASLRLAQASGDFLQRLLPMTSVRRIGVAGGDTSSHALKALDIWGLSYLGKLSPGVALCRAHADGTREEGVELMLKGGQMGGEDLFERLANGI
;
A
#
# COMPACT_ATOMS: atom_id res chain seq x y z
N MET A 1 -17.95 11.36 -13.23
CA MET A 1 -16.96 11.55 -14.33
C MET A 1 -17.75 12.05 -15.54
N SER A 2 -17.30 13.15 -16.16
CA SER A 2 -17.90 13.63 -17.42
C SER A 2 -17.79 12.55 -18.51
N GLU A 3 -18.77 12.48 -19.40
CA GLU A 3 -18.70 11.60 -20.57
C GLU A 3 -17.41 11.94 -21.36
N GLY A 4 -16.38 11.09 -21.24
CA GLY A 4 -15.12 11.20 -21.99
C GLY A 4 -13.82 11.23 -21.18
N HIS A 5 -13.84 11.49 -19.87
CA HIS A 5 -12.59 11.42 -19.07
C HIS A 5 -12.30 9.99 -18.63
N ARG A 6 -11.13 9.49 -18.99
CA ARG A 6 -10.65 8.14 -18.73
C ARG A 6 -9.39 8.21 -17.85
N PRO A 7 -9.34 7.56 -16.68
CA PRO A 7 -8.12 7.50 -15.89
C PRO A 7 -6.95 6.92 -16.69
N ARG A 8 -5.76 7.49 -16.54
CA ARG A 8 -4.53 6.94 -17.15
C ARG A 8 -4.11 5.64 -16.48
N VAL A 9 -4.36 5.53 -15.18
CA VAL A 9 -4.07 4.36 -14.36
C VAL A 9 -5.23 4.08 -13.41
N CYS A 10 -5.69 2.83 -13.37
CA CYS A 10 -6.47 2.31 -12.24
C CYS A 10 -5.60 1.31 -11.48
N PHE A 11 -5.58 1.37 -10.15
CA PHE A 11 -4.83 0.41 -9.36
C PHE A 11 -5.65 -0.22 -8.24
N TYR A 12 -5.40 -1.49 -7.98
CA TYR A 12 -5.88 -2.18 -6.79
C TYR A 12 -4.68 -2.46 -5.87
N GLY A 13 -4.75 -1.99 -4.64
CA GLY A 13 -3.75 -2.28 -3.63
C GLY A 13 -4.11 -3.54 -2.85
N ASP A 14 -3.21 -4.52 -2.81
CA ASP A 14 -3.40 -5.78 -2.08
C ASP A 14 -3.40 -5.61 -0.55
N ASP A 15 -2.97 -4.43 -0.08
CA ASP A 15 -3.11 -3.96 1.30
C ASP A 15 -3.34 -2.44 1.34
N PHE A 16 -3.93 -1.95 2.42
CA PHE A 16 -4.28 -0.53 2.56
C PHE A 16 -3.05 0.38 2.69
N THR A 17 -2.02 -0.05 3.41
CA THR A 17 -0.82 0.77 3.62
C THR A 17 -0.04 0.97 2.32
N GLY A 18 0.07 -0.08 1.52
CA GLY A 18 0.69 0.01 0.20
C GLY A 18 -0.17 0.77 -0.82
N ALA A 19 -1.49 0.70 -0.69
CA ALA A 19 -2.40 1.49 -1.54
C ALA A 19 -2.21 3.00 -1.29
N THR A 20 -2.04 3.44 -0.03
CA THR A 20 -1.76 4.86 0.28
C THR A 20 -0.37 5.31 -0.21
N ASP A 21 0.64 4.43 -0.30
CA ASP A 21 1.93 4.75 -0.91
C ASP A 21 1.79 4.98 -2.43
N THR A 22 0.95 4.21 -3.10
CA THR A 22 0.67 4.42 -4.53
C THR A 22 -0.14 5.69 -4.77
N LEU A 23 -1.13 5.98 -3.93
CA LEU A 23 -1.88 7.25 -3.94
C LEU A 23 -0.93 8.44 -3.79
N ALA A 24 -0.03 8.40 -2.81
CA ALA A 24 0.98 9.42 -2.58
C ALA A 24 1.89 9.60 -3.80
N THR A 25 2.40 8.49 -4.34
CA THR A 25 3.26 8.47 -5.53
C THR A 25 2.58 9.14 -6.74
N ALA A 26 1.32 8.82 -7.00
CA ALA A 26 0.55 9.38 -8.11
C ALA A 26 0.27 10.89 -7.90
N THR A 27 -0.15 11.26 -6.68
CA THR A 27 -0.48 12.66 -6.37
C THR A 27 0.76 13.56 -6.37
N GLU A 28 1.88 13.11 -5.79
CA GLU A 28 3.16 13.84 -5.82
C GLU A 28 3.72 13.99 -7.24
N ALA A 29 3.34 13.09 -8.13
CA ALA A 29 3.67 13.19 -9.55
C ALA A 29 2.81 14.22 -10.30
N GLY A 30 1.74 14.74 -9.70
CA GLY A 30 0.82 15.72 -10.29
C GLY A 30 -0.45 15.12 -10.88
N LEU A 31 -0.73 13.83 -10.66
CA LEU A 31 -1.98 13.19 -11.08
C LEU A 31 -3.11 13.53 -10.10
N ARG A 32 -4.29 13.85 -10.62
CA ARG A 32 -5.52 13.92 -9.81
C ARG A 32 -5.88 12.50 -9.37
N SER A 33 -5.69 12.22 -8.08
CA SER A 33 -5.71 10.84 -7.57
C SER A 33 -6.64 10.72 -6.38
N LEU A 34 -7.40 9.61 -6.33
CA LEU A 34 -8.22 9.24 -5.18
C LEU A 34 -8.12 7.72 -4.95
N LEU A 35 -8.10 7.31 -3.69
CA LEU A 35 -8.13 5.93 -3.27
C LEU A 35 -9.49 5.60 -2.66
N PHE A 36 -10.28 4.77 -3.32
CA PHE A 36 -11.52 4.23 -2.78
C PHE A 36 -11.23 3.01 -1.90
N LEU A 37 -12.09 2.77 -0.91
CA LEU A 37 -11.97 1.62 0.01
C LEU A 37 -12.83 0.42 -0.40
N ARG A 38 -13.58 0.57 -1.45
CA ARG A 38 -14.42 -0.44 -2.13
C ARG A 38 -14.70 0.05 -3.54
N VAL A 39 -15.29 -0.79 -4.36
CA VAL A 39 -15.80 -0.35 -5.66
C VAL A 39 -16.79 0.79 -5.44
N PRO A 40 -16.53 2.00 -5.98
CA PRO A 40 -17.37 3.17 -5.74
C PRO A 40 -18.70 3.07 -6.45
N ASP A 41 -19.72 3.64 -5.85
CA ASP A 41 -20.98 3.88 -6.52
C ASP A 41 -20.93 5.14 -7.41
N ARG A 42 -22.02 5.40 -8.15
CA ARG A 42 -22.10 6.53 -9.06
C ARG A 42 -21.96 7.88 -8.36
N ARG A 43 -22.52 8.04 -7.17
CA ARG A 43 -22.46 9.31 -6.40
C ARG A 43 -21.04 9.58 -5.93
N GLN A 44 -20.33 8.55 -5.47
CA GLN A 44 -18.94 8.64 -5.03
C GLN A 44 -18.01 8.99 -6.20
N LEU A 45 -18.24 8.40 -7.40
CA LEU A 45 -17.51 8.77 -8.61
C LEU A 45 -17.79 10.21 -9.06
N GLU A 46 -19.04 10.67 -8.95
CA GLU A 46 -19.41 12.04 -9.27
C GLU A 46 -18.76 13.02 -8.27
N ALA A 47 -18.75 12.69 -6.97
CA ALA A 47 -18.10 13.48 -5.93
C ALA A 47 -16.58 13.55 -6.09
N ALA A 48 -15.94 12.46 -6.55
CA ALA A 48 -14.51 12.41 -6.82
C ALA A 48 -14.09 13.27 -8.03
N GLY A 49 -15.00 13.55 -8.95
CA GLY A 49 -14.74 14.32 -10.17
C GLY A 49 -13.87 13.55 -11.17
N GLU A 50 -13.09 14.28 -11.95
CA GLU A 50 -12.19 13.70 -12.96
C GLU A 50 -10.88 13.26 -12.31
N LEU A 51 -10.53 11.98 -12.45
CA LEU A 51 -9.33 11.38 -11.90
C LEU A 51 -8.39 10.89 -13.00
N ASP A 52 -7.11 11.19 -12.87
CA ASP A 52 -6.04 10.65 -13.72
C ASP A 52 -5.54 9.29 -13.18
N CYS A 53 -5.63 9.09 -11.85
CA CYS A 53 -5.30 7.85 -11.17
C CYS A 53 -6.39 7.48 -10.16
N LEU A 54 -7.04 6.34 -10.37
CA LEU A 54 -8.08 5.83 -9.50
C LEU A 54 -7.59 4.56 -8.79
N GLY A 55 -7.56 4.59 -7.45
CA GLY A 55 -7.17 3.43 -6.65
C GLY A 55 -8.37 2.79 -5.95
N ILE A 56 -8.30 1.47 -5.75
CA ILE A 56 -9.14 0.73 -4.81
C ILE A 56 -8.21 0.01 -3.84
N ALA A 57 -8.40 0.22 -2.54
CA ALA A 57 -7.68 -0.49 -1.50
C ALA A 57 -8.42 -1.76 -1.11
N GLY A 58 -7.70 -2.87 -0.98
CA GLY A 58 -8.23 -4.13 -0.51
C GLY A 58 -7.28 -4.87 0.44
N ALA A 59 -7.54 -6.13 0.68
CA ALA A 59 -6.77 -6.96 1.60
C ALA A 59 -6.35 -8.31 0.99
N ALA A 60 -6.26 -8.40 -0.34
CA ALA A 60 -5.99 -9.65 -1.06
C ALA A 60 -4.69 -10.33 -0.62
N ARG A 61 -3.70 -9.58 -0.10
CA ARG A 61 -2.45 -10.12 0.43
C ARG A 61 -2.65 -11.14 1.55
N SER A 62 -3.68 -10.98 2.38
CA SER A 62 -3.97 -11.84 3.52
C SER A 62 -5.02 -12.92 3.23
N MET A 63 -5.50 -13.01 1.99
CA MET A 63 -6.58 -13.91 1.58
C MET A 63 -6.06 -15.19 0.95
N ALA A 64 -6.79 -16.28 1.17
CA ALA A 64 -6.62 -17.51 0.41
C ALA A 64 -7.04 -17.31 -1.06
N PRO A 65 -6.57 -18.17 -2.01
CA PRO A 65 -6.85 -17.98 -3.43
C PRO A 65 -8.34 -17.85 -3.80
N ASP A 66 -9.23 -18.57 -3.13
CA ASP A 66 -10.67 -18.49 -3.42
C ASP A 66 -11.26 -17.16 -2.93
N GLU A 67 -10.90 -16.72 -1.72
CA GLU A 67 -11.29 -15.42 -1.19
C GLU A 67 -10.75 -14.27 -2.07
N MET A 68 -9.51 -14.42 -2.60
CA MET A 68 -8.95 -13.45 -3.54
C MET A 68 -9.76 -13.33 -4.82
N ARG A 69 -10.29 -14.45 -5.36
CA ARG A 69 -11.15 -14.41 -6.55
C ARG A 69 -12.43 -13.62 -6.28
N GLU A 70 -13.05 -13.85 -5.14
CA GLU A 70 -14.27 -13.14 -4.74
C GLU A 70 -14.03 -11.65 -4.52
N GLU A 71 -12.90 -11.29 -3.92
CA GLU A 71 -12.50 -9.90 -3.67
C GLU A 71 -12.15 -9.16 -4.98
N LEU A 72 -11.39 -9.80 -5.87
CA LEU A 72 -10.84 -9.14 -7.06
C LEU A 72 -11.81 -9.07 -8.23
N GLU A 73 -12.72 -10.03 -8.38
CA GLU A 73 -13.65 -10.11 -9.51
C GLU A 73 -14.50 -8.84 -9.70
N PRO A 74 -15.17 -8.29 -8.67
CA PRO A 74 -15.94 -7.05 -8.84
C PRO A 74 -15.06 -5.85 -9.18
N VAL A 75 -13.83 -5.79 -8.67
CA VAL A 75 -12.87 -4.72 -8.97
C VAL A 75 -12.38 -4.82 -10.41
N ALA A 76 -12.05 -6.01 -10.86
CA ALA A 76 -11.58 -6.24 -12.23
C ALA A 76 -12.65 -5.87 -13.26
N ARG A 77 -13.90 -6.24 -13.00
CA ARG A 77 -15.05 -5.87 -13.82
C ARG A 77 -15.27 -4.35 -13.83
N PHE A 78 -15.14 -3.69 -12.69
CA PHE A 78 -15.27 -2.25 -12.58
C PHE A 78 -14.19 -1.53 -13.39
N PHE A 79 -12.91 -1.94 -13.25
CA PHE A 79 -11.82 -1.34 -14.03
C PHE A 79 -11.94 -1.62 -15.51
N ALA A 80 -12.37 -2.82 -15.91
CA ALA A 80 -12.65 -3.12 -17.31
C ALA A 80 -13.71 -2.18 -17.90
N GLY A 81 -14.73 -1.81 -17.14
CA GLY A 81 -15.74 -0.81 -17.52
C GLY A 81 -15.17 0.59 -17.69
N LEU A 82 -14.16 0.98 -16.92
CA LEU A 82 -13.45 2.27 -17.06
C LEU A 82 -12.43 2.27 -18.20
N GLN A 83 -11.97 1.10 -18.62
CA GLN A 83 -10.97 0.89 -19.69
C GLN A 83 -9.70 1.73 -19.54
N PRO A 84 -9.01 1.79 -18.38
CA PRO A 84 -7.77 2.52 -18.25
C PRO A 84 -6.71 1.91 -19.17
N PRO A 85 -5.79 2.71 -19.74
CA PRO A 85 -4.63 2.16 -20.47
C PRO A 85 -3.82 1.20 -19.59
N VAL A 86 -3.62 1.53 -18.32
CA VAL A 86 -2.91 0.67 -17.37
C VAL A 86 -3.80 0.32 -16.19
N THR A 87 -4.02 -0.97 -16.00
CA THR A 87 -4.50 -1.52 -14.72
C THR A 87 -3.30 -2.00 -13.93
N HIS A 88 -3.14 -1.55 -12.69
CA HIS A 88 -2.02 -1.90 -11.84
C HIS A 88 -2.52 -2.76 -10.66
N TYR A 89 -2.11 -4.02 -10.62
CA TYR A 89 -2.21 -4.85 -9.41
C TYR A 89 -1.01 -4.53 -8.51
N LYS A 90 -1.24 -3.70 -7.49
CA LYS A 90 -0.22 -3.20 -6.59
C LYS A 90 0.03 -4.19 -5.47
N ILE A 91 1.24 -4.72 -5.40
CA ILE A 91 1.71 -5.65 -4.38
C ILE A 91 2.75 -5.00 -3.47
N CYS A 92 3.17 -5.70 -2.41
CA CYS A 92 4.30 -5.28 -1.58
C CYS A 92 5.60 -5.17 -2.38
N SER A 93 6.45 -4.21 -2.03
CA SER A 93 7.78 -4.10 -2.63
C SER A 93 8.73 -5.25 -2.26
N THR A 94 8.34 -6.08 -1.29
CA THR A 94 9.03 -7.32 -0.88
C THR A 94 8.36 -8.57 -1.45
N PHE A 95 7.36 -8.44 -2.32
CA PHE A 95 6.64 -9.55 -2.96
C PHE A 95 6.00 -10.53 -1.96
N ASP A 96 5.52 -10.02 -0.82
CA ASP A 96 4.87 -10.81 0.23
C ASP A 96 3.69 -11.59 -0.35
N SER A 97 3.92 -12.86 -0.66
CA SER A 97 2.98 -13.75 -1.32
C SER A 97 3.41 -15.22 -1.16
N ALA A 98 2.47 -16.14 -1.26
CA ALA A 98 2.73 -17.57 -1.23
C ALA A 98 1.64 -18.33 -2.03
N PRO A 99 1.84 -19.62 -2.36
CA PRO A 99 0.83 -20.40 -3.08
C PRO A 99 -0.55 -20.44 -2.40
N HIS A 100 -0.60 -20.35 -1.08
CA HIS A 100 -1.82 -20.50 -0.28
C HIS A 100 -2.38 -19.17 0.26
N VAL A 101 -1.65 -18.06 0.15
CA VAL A 101 -2.06 -16.75 0.67
C VAL A 101 -1.45 -15.62 -0.16
N GLY A 102 -2.23 -14.62 -0.52
CA GLY A 102 -1.76 -13.48 -1.31
C GLY A 102 -1.20 -13.88 -2.68
N ASN A 103 -1.72 -14.94 -3.28
CA ASN A 103 -1.18 -15.58 -4.47
C ASN A 103 -1.27 -14.68 -5.71
N ILE A 104 -0.11 -14.23 -6.21
CA ILE A 104 -0.01 -13.33 -7.37
C ILE A 104 -0.52 -14.00 -8.64
N GLY A 105 -0.32 -15.32 -8.80
CA GLY A 105 -0.85 -16.07 -9.95
C GLY A 105 -2.38 -16.12 -9.96
N THR A 106 -3.00 -16.26 -8.79
CA THR A 106 -4.46 -16.16 -8.67
C THR A 106 -4.95 -14.77 -9.08
N ALA A 107 -4.31 -13.71 -8.59
CA ALA A 107 -4.64 -12.35 -9.01
C ALA A 107 -4.50 -12.19 -10.53
N LEU A 108 -3.36 -12.60 -11.11
CA LEU A 108 -3.12 -12.57 -12.55
C LEU A 108 -4.24 -13.28 -13.32
N SER A 109 -4.68 -14.44 -12.85
CA SER A 109 -5.72 -15.22 -13.51
C SER A 109 -7.08 -14.51 -13.53
N VAL A 110 -7.44 -13.80 -12.46
CA VAL A 110 -8.67 -12.99 -12.38
C VAL A 110 -8.58 -11.80 -13.35
N TRP A 111 -7.51 -11.01 -13.28
CA TRP A 111 -7.35 -9.82 -14.13
C TRP A 111 -7.34 -10.15 -15.62
N ARG A 112 -6.73 -11.27 -16.04
CA ARG A 112 -6.70 -11.73 -17.44
C ARG A 112 -8.07 -12.04 -18.02
N GLN A 113 -9.08 -12.32 -17.22
CA GLN A 113 -10.44 -12.52 -17.71
C GLN A 113 -11.09 -11.21 -18.20
N HIS A 114 -10.55 -10.07 -17.76
CA HIS A 114 -11.08 -8.74 -18.02
C HIS A 114 -10.15 -7.86 -18.86
N ILE A 115 -8.87 -8.23 -18.98
CA ILE A 115 -7.83 -7.47 -19.71
C ILE A 115 -7.20 -8.40 -20.73
N ALA A 116 -7.44 -8.11 -22.02
CA ALA A 116 -7.07 -9.00 -23.12
C ALA A 116 -5.60 -8.91 -23.56
N ASN A 117 -4.78 -8.00 -22.99
CA ASN A 117 -3.38 -7.89 -23.37
C ASN A 117 -2.53 -8.97 -22.69
N ASP A 118 -1.89 -9.82 -23.48
CA ASP A 118 -1.05 -10.92 -22.98
C ASP A 118 0.26 -10.44 -22.34
N PHE A 119 0.70 -9.21 -22.65
CA PHE A 119 1.91 -8.65 -22.06
C PHE A 119 1.64 -8.11 -20.66
N VAL A 120 2.16 -8.81 -19.64
CA VAL A 120 2.05 -8.42 -18.24
C VAL A 120 3.42 -8.05 -17.69
N PRO A 121 3.78 -6.76 -17.59
CA PRO A 121 5.02 -6.32 -16.95
C PRO A 121 4.93 -6.46 -15.44
N ILE A 122 5.99 -7.01 -14.83
CA ILE A 122 6.21 -7.01 -13.38
C ILE A 122 7.40 -6.09 -13.09
N VAL A 123 7.22 -5.08 -12.23
CA VAL A 123 8.29 -4.17 -11.83
C VAL A 123 8.91 -4.65 -10.53
N GLY A 124 10.16 -5.10 -10.57
CA GLY A 124 10.81 -5.91 -9.54
C GLY A 124 11.52 -5.15 -8.42
N GLY A 125 11.33 -3.86 -8.25
CA GLY A 125 11.99 -3.10 -7.18
C GLY A 125 11.32 -1.75 -6.93
N GLN A 126 11.74 -1.10 -5.84
CA GLN A 126 11.29 0.25 -5.46
C GLN A 126 12.43 0.99 -4.75
N PRO A 127 13.36 1.63 -5.48
CA PRO A 127 14.60 2.20 -4.95
C PRO A 127 14.40 3.25 -3.86
N ASN A 128 13.34 4.07 -3.94
CA ASN A 128 13.03 5.08 -2.93
C ASN A 128 12.66 4.47 -1.56
N LEU A 129 12.33 3.18 -1.51
CA LEU A 129 12.17 2.39 -0.30
C LEU A 129 13.35 1.44 -0.04
N GLN A 130 14.45 1.57 -0.80
CA GLN A 130 15.62 0.69 -0.72
C GLN A 130 15.27 -0.79 -0.96
N ARG A 131 14.46 -1.03 -1.98
CA ARG A 131 14.11 -2.34 -2.51
C ARG A 131 14.63 -2.41 -3.93
N TYR A 132 15.41 -3.44 -4.24
CA TYR A 132 16.09 -3.60 -5.51
C TYR A 132 15.86 -4.99 -6.08
N CYS A 133 15.77 -5.08 -7.40
CA CYS A 133 15.77 -6.35 -8.10
C CYS A 133 16.89 -6.33 -9.14
N VAL A 134 17.78 -7.32 -9.07
CA VAL A 134 18.92 -7.43 -10.00
C VAL A 134 19.13 -8.90 -10.35
N PHE A 135 19.18 -9.19 -11.64
CA PHE A 135 19.19 -10.58 -12.17
C PHE A 135 18.04 -11.41 -11.59
N SER A 136 16.85 -10.82 -11.54
CA SER A 136 15.63 -11.36 -10.95
C SER A 136 15.69 -11.60 -9.43
N ASN A 137 16.80 -11.37 -8.76
CA ASN A 137 16.91 -11.51 -7.32
C ASN A 137 16.50 -10.25 -6.61
N LEU A 138 15.62 -10.39 -5.63
CA LEU A 138 15.11 -9.30 -4.81
C LEU A 138 16.00 -9.04 -3.60
N TYR A 139 16.21 -7.75 -3.32
CA TYR A 139 17.01 -7.25 -2.19
C TYR A 139 16.22 -6.19 -1.43
N ALA A 140 16.44 -6.13 -0.12
CA ALA A 140 15.79 -5.15 0.74
C ALA A 140 16.75 -4.65 1.82
N ALA A 141 16.71 -3.36 2.10
CA ALA A 141 17.41 -2.80 3.25
C ALA A 141 16.66 -3.10 4.55
N VAL A 142 17.42 -3.28 5.62
CA VAL A 142 16.88 -3.37 6.98
C VAL A 142 16.60 -1.95 7.49
N ASN A 143 15.36 -1.74 8.00
CA ASN A 143 14.99 -0.60 8.85
C ASN A 143 15.53 0.78 8.43
N GLY A 144 15.00 1.34 7.32
CA GLY A 144 15.12 2.77 7.06
C GLY A 144 16.50 3.29 6.68
N GLY A 145 17.38 2.45 6.09
CA GLY A 145 18.67 2.90 5.59
C GLY A 145 19.88 2.08 6.08
N GLY A 146 19.64 0.88 6.53
CA GLY A 146 20.67 -0.07 6.92
C GLY A 146 21.28 -0.84 5.75
N GLU A 147 22.00 -1.90 6.08
CA GLU A 147 22.56 -2.84 5.12
C GLU A 147 21.47 -3.50 4.26
N VAL A 148 21.77 -3.69 2.98
CA VAL A 148 20.87 -4.32 2.01
C VAL A 148 21.15 -5.81 1.97
N PHE A 149 20.15 -6.62 2.19
CA PHE A 149 20.21 -8.06 2.13
C PHE A 149 19.41 -8.62 0.96
N ARG A 150 19.88 -9.72 0.41
CA ARG A 150 19.03 -10.54 -0.45
C ARG A 150 17.82 -11.00 0.35
N ILE A 151 16.62 -10.99 -0.25
CA ILE A 151 15.36 -11.11 0.51
C ILE A 151 15.27 -12.39 1.35
N ASP A 152 15.81 -13.51 0.85
CA ASP A 152 15.86 -14.80 1.54
C ASP A 152 16.87 -14.84 2.71
N ARG A 153 17.71 -13.81 2.83
CA ARG A 153 18.66 -13.60 3.93
C ARG A 153 18.26 -12.45 4.84
N HIS A 154 17.24 -11.70 4.44
CA HIS A 154 16.74 -10.59 5.22
C HIS A 154 16.04 -11.11 6.48
N GLN A 155 16.52 -10.73 7.66
CA GLN A 155 16.12 -11.31 8.94
C GLN A 155 14.60 -11.28 9.17
N THR A 156 13.95 -10.16 8.85
CA THR A 156 12.49 -10.01 9.01
C THR A 156 11.73 -10.80 7.94
N MET A 157 12.14 -10.69 6.66
CA MET A 157 11.37 -11.28 5.57
C MET A 157 11.48 -12.80 5.51
N ARG A 158 12.66 -13.33 5.83
CA ARG A 158 12.85 -14.78 5.94
C ARG A 158 11.95 -15.41 7.02
N ASN A 159 11.67 -14.66 8.09
CA ASN A 159 10.87 -15.10 9.23
C ASN A 159 9.49 -14.42 9.28
N HIS A 160 8.99 -13.93 8.11
CA HIS A 160 7.68 -13.29 8.07
C HIS A 160 6.59 -14.31 8.51
N PRO A 161 5.69 -13.94 9.43
CA PRO A 161 4.77 -14.92 10.03
C PRO A 161 3.76 -15.52 9.06
N VAL A 162 3.44 -14.83 7.97
CA VAL A 162 2.42 -15.27 6.99
C VAL A 162 3.06 -15.69 5.67
N THR A 163 3.97 -14.88 5.14
CA THR A 163 4.63 -15.07 3.84
C THR A 163 6.16 -15.04 3.99
N PRO A 164 6.78 -16.06 4.60
CA PRO A 164 8.23 -16.10 4.74
C PRO A 164 8.90 -16.20 3.36
N MET A 165 9.87 -15.30 3.11
CA MET A 165 10.58 -15.23 1.84
C MET A 165 11.84 -16.11 1.87
N HIS A 166 11.72 -17.30 1.33
CA HIS A 166 12.81 -18.29 1.27
C HIS A 166 13.53 -18.33 -0.08
N GLU A 167 12.95 -17.66 -1.09
CA GLU A 167 13.48 -17.58 -2.45
C GLU A 167 13.68 -16.11 -2.85
N ALA A 168 14.83 -15.80 -3.40
CA ALA A 168 15.15 -14.46 -3.85
C ALA A 168 14.96 -14.26 -5.36
N ASP A 169 15.09 -15.32 -6.15
CA ASP A 169 14.78 -15.28 -7.58
C ASP A 169 13.26 -15.21 -7.76
N MET A 170 12.78 -14.06 -8.18
CA MET A 170 11.34 -13.81 -8.34
C MET A 170 10.70 -14.67 -9.43
N ARG A 171 11.47 -15.22 -10.37
CA ARG A 171 10.98 -16.18 -11.35
C ARG A 171 10.61 -17.50 -10.69
N VAL A 172 11.46 -17.98 -9.77
CA VAL A 172 11.22 -19.20 -9.00
C VAL A 172 10.10 -18.99 -7.98
N HIS A 173 10.12 -17.84 -7.28
CA HIS A 173 9.08 -17.47 -6.33
C HIS A 173 7.68 -17.42 -6.97
N LEU A 174 7.56 -16.82 -8.16
CA LEU A 174 6.30 -16.71 -8.89
C LEU A 174 5.91 -18.02 -9.60
N ALA A 175 6.88 -18.82 -10.04
CA ALA A 175 6.62 -20.15 -10.58
C ALA A 175 5.94 -21.07 -9.57
N ALA A 176 6.29 -20.97 -8.27
CA ALA A 176 5.61 -21.69 -7.19
C ALA A 176 4.13 -21.27 -7.04
N GLN A 177 3.76 -20.11 -7.57
CA GLN A 177 2.40 -19.55 -7.60
C GLN A 177 1.71 -19.74 -8.96
N GLY A 178 2.30 -20.56 -9.85
CA GLY A 178 1.74 -20.89 -11.16
C GLY A 178 1.98 -19.83 -12.25
N VAL A 179 2.98 -18.95 -12.11
CA VAL A 179 3.30 -17.89 -13.08
C VAL A 179 4.66 -18.16 -13.74
N THR A 180 4.66 -18.35 -15.04
CA THR A 180 5.89 -18.45 -15.85
C THR A 180 6.41 -17.05 -16.17
N VAL A 181 7.62 -16.73 -15.69
CA VAL A 181 8.18 -15.37 -15.79
C VAL A 181 9.46 -15.37 -16.63
N ALA A 182 9.47 -14.57 -17.70
CA ALA A 182 10.70 -14.15 -18.36
C ALA A 182 11.21 -12.83 -17.73
N ALA A 183 12.48 -12.46 -17.98
CA ALA A 183 13.05 -11.29 -17.32
C ALA A 183 13.84 -10.39 -18.27
N ILE A 184 13.78 -9.09 -18.04
CA ILE A 184 14.68 -8.06 -18.56
C ILE A 184 15.59 -7.66 -17.42
N HIS A 185 16.86 -8.00 -17.55
CA HIS A 185 17.86 -7.71 -16.51
C HIS A 185 18.46 -6.31 -16.65
N ALA A 186 18.87 -5.73 -15.52
CA ALA A 186 19.42 -4.37 -15.43
C ALA A 186 20.47 -4.00 -16.51
N PRO A 187 21.40 -4.88 -16.93
CA PRO A 187 22.33 -4.55 -18.02
C PRO A 187 21.68 -4.24 -19.36
N ALA A 188 20.44 -4.68 -19.60
CA ALA A 188 19.72 -4.39 -20.84
C ALA A 188 19.40 -2.88 -20.97
N TYR A 189 19.31 -2.16 -19.88
CA TYR A 189 19.02 -0.72 -19.88
C TYR A 189 20.20 0.15 -20.33
N ALA A 190 21.40 -0.39 -20.40
CA ALA A 190 22.56 0.30 -20.99
C ALA A 190 22.55 0.28 -22.53
N LYS A 191 21.66 -0.51 -23.14
CA LYS A 191 21.47 -0.56 -24.58
C LYS A 191 20.73 0.69 -25.08
N ASP A 192 20.87 0.97 -26.36
CA ASP A 192 20.02 2.00 -26.96
C ASP A 192 18.53 1.58 -26.97
N THR A 193 17.69 2.55 -27.19
CA THR A 193 16.22 2.37 -27.11
C THR A 193 15.71 1.29 -28.07
N ALA A 194 16.21 1.22 -29.30
CA ALA A 194 15.77 0.25 -30.29
C ALA A 194 16.19 -1.17 -29.93
N GLN A 195 17.39 -1.33 -29.40
CA GLN A 195 17.90 -2.63 -28.93
C GLN A 195 17.10 -3.14 -27.72
N LEU A 196 16.79 -2.25 -26.76
CA LEU A 196 15.94 -2.61 -25.62
C LEU A 196 14.53 -3.00 -26.08
N ASP A 197 13.94 -2.22 -27.00
CA ASP A 197 12.63 -2.52 -27.57
C ASP A 197 12.60 -3.89 -28.25
N GLY A 198 13.63 -4.17 -29.07
CA GLY A 198 13.77 -5.47 -29.75
C GLY A 198 13.92 -6.64 -28.77
N GLU A 199 14.65 -6.46 -27.69
CA GLU A 199 14.79 -7.49 -26.65
C GLU A 199 13.47 -7.76 -25.93
N VAL A 200 12.76 -6.72 -25.51
CA VAL A 200 11.46 -6.86 -24.85
C VAL A 200 10.44 -7.50 -25.80
N GLU A 201 10.46 -7.11 -27.10
CA GLU A 201 9.57 -7.69 -28.09
C GLU A 201 9.84 -9.19 -28.31
N ARG A 202 11.12 -9.58 -28.46
CA ARG A 202 11.52 -10.98 -28.59
C ARG A 202 11.07 -11.81 -27.39
N ILE A 203 11.15 -11.25 -26.17
CA ILE A 203 10.69 -11.95 -24.95
C ILE A 203 9.16 -12.05 -24.96
N ALA A 204 8.46 -10.99 -25.32
CA ALA A 204 7.00 -10.99 -25.39
C ALA A 204 6.47 -12.03 -26.41
N GLN A 205 7.14 -12.21 -27.55
CA GLN A 205 6.79 -13.20 -28.58
C GLN A 205 6.92 -14.67 -28.08
N ALA A 206 7.63 -14.93 -27.00
CA ALA A 206 7.69 -16.25 -26.37
C ALA A 206 6.47 -16.53 -25.46
N HIS A 207 5.54 -15.57 -25.35
CA HIS A 207 4.30 -15.66 -24.57
C HIS A 207 4.49 -16.17 -23.11
N PRO A 208 5.45 -15.62 -22.32
CA PRO A 208 5.48 -15.92 -20.90
C PRO A 208 4.22 -15.36 -20.21
N ASP A 209 3.86 -15.88 -19.04
CA ASP A 209 2.74 -15.33 -18.27
C ASP A 209 3.01 -13.88 -17.84
N ALA A 210 4.27 -13.54 -17.58
CA ALA A 210 4.66 -12.18 -17.24
C ALA A 210 6.13 -11.92 -17.61
N VAL A 211 6.49 -10.62 -17.69
CA VAL A 211 7.87 -10.17 -17.94
C VAL A 211 8.33 -9.33 -16.74
N LEU A 212 9.28 -9.85 -15.99
CA LEU A 212 9.90 -9.16 -14.86
C LEU A 212 10.96 -8.16 -15.36
N PHE A 213 10.83 -6.92 -14.97
CA PHE A 213 11.81 -5.87 -15.19
C PHE A 213 12.61 -5.64 -13.90
N ASP A 214 13.92 -5.85 -13.96
CA ASP A 214 14.81 -5.51 -12.86
C ASP A 214 14.79 -4.01 -12.56
N VAL A 215 14.85 -3.66 -11.29
CA VAL A 215 15.02 -2.27 -10.85
C VAL A 215 16.15 -2.22 -9.82
N GLY A 216 17.36 -1.98 -10.29
CA GLY A 216 18.55 -1.81 -9.44
C GLY A 216 18.86 -0.33 -9.13
N ASP A 217 18.25 0.58 -9.88
CA ASP A 217 18.43 2.04 -9.73
C ASP A 217 17.16 2.78 -10.18
N ALA A 218 16.96 3.98 -9.65
CA ALA A 218 15.83 4.83 -10.04
C ALA A 218 15.90 5.25 -11.52
N ALA A 219 17.08 5.35 -12.11
CA ALA A 219 17.28 5.63 -13.53
C ALA A 219 16.69 4.57 -14.49
N HIS A 220 16.40 3.37 -14.00
CA HIS A 220 15.73 2.32 -14.77
C HIS A 220 14.22 2.60 -14.96
N LEU A 221 13.61 3.34 -14.05
CA LEU A 221 12.15 3.55 -14.02
C LEU A 221 11.60 4.20 -15.29
N PRO A 222 12.15 5.29 -15.85
CA PRO A 222 11.61 5.90 -17.06
C PRO A 222 11.67 4.95 -18.27
N LEU A 223 12.72 4.13 -18.37
CA LEU A 223 12.85 3.13 -19.44
C LEU A 223 11.77 2.04 -19.33
N ILE A 224 11.51 1.57 -18.13
CA ILE A 224 10.43 0.60 -17.84
C ILE A 224 9.07 1.24 -18.09
N GLY A 225 8.85 2.47 -17.61
CA GLY A 225 7.61 3.24 -17.84
C GLY A 225 7.32 3.40 -19.33
N ARG A 226 8.35 3.66 -20.14
CA ARG A 226 8.23 3.70 -21.59
C ARG A 226 7.79 2.35 -22.17
N GLN A 227 8.34 1.23 -21.71
CA GLN A 227 7.95 -0.11 -22.18
C GLN A 227 6.49 -0.43 -21.85
N ILE A 228 6.05 -0.07 -20.65
CA ILE A 228 4.65 -0.24 -20.21
C ILE A 228 3.74 0.66 -21.03
N TRP A 229 4.04 1.97 -21.09
CA TRP A 229 3.16 2.97 -21.71
C TRP A 229 2.97 2.76 -23.22
N ARG A 230 4.05 2.47 -23.94
CA ARG A 230 3.99 2.18 -25.37
C ARG A 230 3.01 1.05 -25.71
N ARG A 231 2.98 -0.01 -24.90
CA ARG A 231 2.05 -1.13 -25.09
C ARG A 231 0.64 -0.80 -24.62
N ALA A 232 0.52 -0.07 -23.53
CA ALA A 232 -0.77 0.36 -23.01
C ALA A 232 -1.53 1.29 -23.95
N GLN A 233 -0.82 2.09 -24.75
CA GLN A 233 -1.43 2.94 -25.80
C GLN A 233 -2.00 2.12 -26.96
N ALA A 234 -1.42 0.96 -27.27
CA ALA A 234 -1.94 0.06 -28.29
C ALA A 234 -3.14 -0.76 -27.80
N GLN A 235 -3.03 -1.28 -26.57
CA GLN A 235 -4.08 -2.09 -25.95
C GLN A 235 -3.94 -2.01 -24.41
N PRO A 236 -5.04 -1.75 -23.66
CA PRO A 236 -5.02 -1.75 -22.21
C PRO A 236 -4.33 -2.99 -21.64
N LEU A 237 -3.46 -2.81 -20.66
CA LEU A 237 -2.69 -3.89 -20.05
C LEU A 237 -2.76 -3.92 -18.53
N LEU A 238 -2.48 -5.09 -17.96
CA LEU A 238 -2.22 -5.30 -16.55
C LEU A 238 -0.72 -5.12 -16.28
N ALA A 239 -0.36 -4.31 -15.28
CA ALA A 239 0.99 -4.24 -14.72
C ALA A 239 0.97 -4.68 -13.26
N ILE A 240 1.99 -5.41 -12.81
CA ILE A 240 2.13 -5.90 -11.44
C ILE A 240 3.39 -5.29 -10.81
N GLY A 241 3.34 -4.94 -9.55
CA GLY A 241 4.51 -4.42 -8.83
C GLY A 241 4.12 -3.55 -7.65
N ALA A 242 5.11 -2.98 -6.98
CA ALA A 242 4.90 -1.99 -5.95
C ALA A 242 4.52 -0.62 -6.55
N SER A 243 4.53 0.45 -5.78
CA SER A 243 4.28 1.82 -6.29
C SER A 243 5.27 2.23 -7.39
N SER A 244 6.37 1.48 -7.57
CA SER A 244 7.34 1.64 -8.65
C SER A 244 6.73 1.51 -10.06
N VAL A 245 5.61 0.82 -10.25
CA VAL A 245 4.86 0.84 -11.52
C VAL A 245 4.39 2.25 -11.85
N VAL A 246 3.73 2.92 -10.89
CA VAL A 246 3.28 4.31 -11.06
C VAL A 246 4.47 5.27 -11.14
N GLN A 247 5.54 5.04 -10.36
CA GLN A 247 6.78 5.83 -10.46
C GLN A 247 7.38 5.73 -11.88
N ALA A 248 7.45 4.54 -12.44
CA ALA A 248 7.97 4.30 -13.78
C ALA A 248 7.15 5.05 -14.85
N LEU A 249 5.83 4.95 -14.79
CA LEU A 249 4.93 5.67 -15.68
C LEU A 249 5.10 7.20 -15.55
N CYS A 250 5.06 7.71 -14.31
CA CYS A 250 5.15 9.16 -14.05
C CYS A 250 6.50 9.74 -14.45
N THR A 251 7.61 9.02 -14.24
CA THR A 251 8.93 9.47 -14.68
C THR A 251 9.02 9.50 -16.21
N HIS A 252 8.50 8.48 -16.87
CA HIS A 252 8.40 8.48 -18.34
C HIS A 252 7.54 9.64 -18.86
N TRP A 253 6.37 9.89 -18.30
CA TRP A 253 5.51 11.00 -18.73
C TRP A 253 6.15 12.37 -18.50
N ARG A 254 6.99 12.55 -17.46
CA ARG A 254 7.77 13.78 -17.27
C ARG A 254 8.81 13.96 -18.37
N GLU A 255 9.53 12.91 -18.74
CA GLU A 255 10.48 12.97 -19.85
C GLU A 255 9.79 13.35 -21.17
N GLN A 256 8.53 12.92 -21.35
CA GLN A 256 7.71 13.30 -22.49
C GLN A 256 7.02 14.67 -22.34
N LYS A 257 7.24 15.39 -21.22
CA LYS A 257 6.60 16.67 -20.87
C LYS A 257 5.07 16.59 -20.78
N GLU A 258 4.53 15.38 -20.53
CA GLU A 258 3.10 15.16 -20.30
C GLU A 258 2.68 15.40 -18.84
N LEU A 259 3.62 15.46 -17.92
CA LEU A 259 3.44 15.86 -16.53
C LEU A 259 4.40 17.03 -16.21
N PRO A 260 4.00 17.90 -15.28
CA PRO A 260 4.89 18.97 -14.81
C PRO A 260 6.16 18.39 -14.20
N GLU A 261 7.24 19.16 -14.23
CA GLU A 261 8.40 18.85 -13.40
C GLU A 261 7.92 18.73 -11.95
N SER A 262 8.41 17.69 -11.26
CA SER A 262 8.02 17.45 -9.86
C SER A 262 8.16 18.75 -9.08
N SER A 263 7.07 19.26 -8.54
CA SER A 263 7.18 20.29 -7.52
C SER A 263 7.94 19.65 -6.36
N THR A 264 9.19 19.99 -6.18
CA THR A 264 10.07 19.52 -5.10
C THR A 264 9.60 19.99 -3.72
N GLY A 265 8.48 20.69 -3.65
CA GLY A 265 7.80 21.04 -2.42
C GLY A 265 6.98 19.84 -1.94
N THR A 266 7.53 19.01 -1.04
CA THR A 266 6.69 18.20 -0.16
C THR A 266 5.65 19.12 0.46
N ALA A 267 4.37 18.84 0.22
CA ALA A 267 3.31 19.58 0.87
C ALA A 267 3.59 19.57 2.38
N ARG A 268 3.81 20.77 2.94
CA ARG A 268 4.14 20.91 4.36
C ARG A 268 2.92 20.44 5.17
N ILE A 269 3.09 19.41 5.96
CA ILE A 269 2.05 18.96 6.87
C ILE A 269 2.07 19.90 8.07
N ALA A 270 0.96 20.59 8.32
CA ALA A 270 0.80 21.42 9.50
C ALA A 270 0.71 20.57 10.77
N ALA A 271 1.00 21.16 11.91
CA ALA A 271 0.71 20.55 13.20
C ALA A 271 -0.79 20.20 13.31
N ALA A 272 -1.11 19.18 14.07
CA ALA A 272 -2.49 18.76 14.29
C ALA A 272 -3.29 19.86 15.02
N GLU A 273 -4.50 20.11 14.56
CA GLU A 273 -5.45 20.92 15.28
C GLU A 273 -6.13 20.10 16.38
N GLY A 274 -5.59 20.15 17.60
CA GLY A 274 -6.10 19.40 18.75
C GLY A 274 -5.39 18.08 19.01
N ALA A 275 -6.02 17.20 19.78
CA ALA A 275 -5.45 15.92 20.17
C ALA A 275 -5.30 14.95 18.99
N VAL A 276 -4.24 14.16 19.03
CA VAL A 276 -3.96 13.08 18.07
C VAL A 276 -4.12 11.74 18.75
N PHE A 277 -4.76 10.80 18.09
CA PHE A 277 -4.86 9.42 18.54
C PHE A 277 -3.99 8.51 17.68
N VAL A 278 -3.18 7.67 18.31
CA VAL A 278 -2.42 6.61 17.63
C VAL A 278 -2.81 5.25 18.18
N LEU A 279 -3.14 4.32 17.28
CA LEU A 279 -3.37 2.91 17.61
C LEU A 279 -2.22 2.08 17.06
N ALA A 280 -1.37 1.56 17.92
CA ALA A 280 -0.22 0.74 17.58
C ALA A 280 -0.49 -0.74 17.85
N GLY A 281 -0.93 -1.47 16.82
CA GLY A 281 -1.20 -2.91 16.87
C GLY A 281 -0.04 -3.78 16.37
N SER A 282 1.06 -3.17 15.90
CA SER A 282 2.22 -3.89 15.37
C SER A 282 3.22 -4.23 16.48
N LEU A 283 3.67 -5.48 16.50
CA LEU A 283 4.75 -5.97 17.36
C LEU A 283 6.15 -5.78 16.76
N SER A 284 6.28 -5.05 15.63
CA SER A 284 7.57 -4.88 14.98
C SER A 284 8.55 -4.07 15.85
N PRO A 285 9.85 -4.38 15.80
CA PRO A 285 10.87 -3.60 16.52
C PRO A 285 10.90 -2.12 16.12
N VAL A 286 10.55 -1.79 14.87
CA VAL A 286 10.45 -0.40 14.39
C VAL A 286 9.31 0.32 15.12
N THR A 287 8.11 -0.28 15.14
CA THR A 287 6.97 0.32 15.86
C THR A 287 7.27 0.45 17.35
N ALA A 288 7.94 -0.53 17.97
CA ALA A 288 8.33 -0.44 19.39
C ALA A 288 9.26 0.77 19.67
N ARG A 289 10.24 1.05 18.80
CA ARG A 289 11.09 2.25 18.92
C ARG A 289 10.29 3.54 18.72
N GLN A 290 9.37 3.57 17.76
CA GLN A 290 8.48 4.72 17.53
C GLN A 290 7.59 5.00 18.74
N VAL A 291 7.02 3.95 19.37
CA VAL A 291 6.28 4.05 20.63
C VAL A 291 7.17 4.58 21.74
N ALA A 292 8.42 4.11 21.82
CA ALA A 292 9.37 4.58 22.83
C ALA A 292 9.75 6.05 22.64
N ALA A 293 9.89 6.53 21.39
CA ALA A 293 10.26 7.90 21.05
C ALA A 293 9.08 8.90 21.15
N ALA A 294 7.84 8.44 21.17
CA ALA A 294 6.64 9.29 21.23
C ALA A 294 6.43 9.89 22.64
N THR A 295 7.19 10.91 22.98
CA THR A 295 7.21 11.52 24.32
C THR A 295 6.09 12.52 24.57
N SER A 296 5.48 13.08 23.51
CA SER A 296 4.34 13.99 23.60
C SER A 296 2.99 13.28 23.79
N TYR A 297 2.99 11.95 23.78
CA TYR A 297 1.79 11.14 23.89
C TYR A 297 1.62 10.52 25.28
N GLU A 298 0.40 10.57 25.80
CA GLU A 298 -0.02 9.70 26.92
C GLU A 298 -0.12 8.26 26.41
N ARG A 299 0.67 7.35 26.98
CA ARG A 299 0.70 5.95 26.57
C ARG A 299 -0.31 5.14 27.36
N ILE A 300 -1.16 4.41 26.63
CA ILE A 300 -2.15 3.50 27.21
C ILE A 300 -1.93 2.11 26.65
N THR A 301 -1.59 1.16 27.49
CA THR A 301 -1.49 -0.24 27.08
C THR A 301 -2.87 -0.89 27.07
N LEU A 302 -3.23 -1.49 25.96
CA LEU A 302 -4.45 -2.27 25.77
C LEU A 302 -4.10 -3.76 25.88
N ASP A 303 -4.79 -4.47 26.76
CA ASP A 303 -4.65 -5.93 26.90
C ASP A 303 -5.24 -6.63 25.66
N ALA A 304 -4.34 -7.18 24.84
CA ALA A 304 -4.69 -7.82 23.58
C ALA A 304 -5.65 -9.01 23.77
N ARG A 305 -5.48 -9.80 24.85
CA ARG A 305 -6.35 -10.95 25.14
C ARG A 305 -7.77 -10.49 25.44
N ARG A 306 -7.93 -9.51 26.32
CA ARG A 306 -9.24 -8.97 26.71
C ARG A 306 -9.94 -8.27 25.54
N LEU A 307 -9.19 -7.64 24.63
CA LEU A 307 -9.74 -7.10 23.39
C LEU A 307 -10.28 -8.21 22.48
N ILE A 308 -9.49 -9.28 22.27
CA ILE A 308 -9.89 -10.43 21.43
C ILE A 308 -11.09 -11.16 22.03
N GLU A 309 -11.14 -11.30 23.35
CA GLU A 309 -12.26 -11.94 24.08
C GLU A 309 -13.49 -11.03 24.17
N ARG A 310 -13.38 -9.78 23.68
CA ARG A 310 -14.46 -8.78 23.72
C ARG A 310 -15.00 -8.55 25.15
N ASP A 311 -14.10 -8.50 26.14
CA ASP A 311 -14.47 -8.16 27.53
C ASP A 311 -15.08 -6.75 27.57
N GLN A 312 -16.39 -6.68 27.59
CA GLN A 312 -17.14 -5.42 27.46
C GLN A 312 -16.77 -4.41 28.54
N THR A 313 -16.70 -4.87 29.80
CA THR A 313 -16.36 -3.99 30.94
C THR A 313 -14.96 -3.38 30.76
N TYR A 314 -14.00 -4.18 30.33
CA TYR A 314 -12.65 -3.72 30.08
C TYR A 314 -12.61 -2.73 28.93
N VAL A 315 -13.21 -3.08 27.78
CA VAL A 315 -13.22 -2.25 26.58
C VAL A 315 -13.89 -0.90 26.86
N GLU A 316 -15.02 -0.87 27.56
CA GLU A 316 -15.71 0.36 27.93
C GLU A 316 -14.87 1.26 28.85
N ASN A 317 -14.22 0.67 29.86
CA ASN A 317 -13.33 1.42 30.74
C ASN A 317 -12.13 2.02 29.96
N MET A 318 -11.54 1.26 29.01
CA MET A 318 -10.44 1.77 28.19
C MET A 318 -10.92 2.85 27.21
N LEU A 319 -12.08 2.70 26.60
CA LEU A 319 -12.68 3.73 25.73
C LEU A 319 -12.90 5.04 26.51
N LEU A 320 -13.50 4.97 27.69
CA LEU A 320 -13.71 6.15 28.56
C LEU A 320 -12.39 6.82 28.95
N ARG A 321 -11.40 6.03 29.34
CA ARG A 321 -10.06 6.53 29.72
C ARG A 321 -9.38 7.23 28.53
N VAL A 322 -9.34 6.61 27.35
CA VAL A 322 -8.74 7.19 26.16
C VAL A 322 -9.49 8.45 25.74
N ALA A 323 -10.83 8.41 25.71
CA ALA A 323 -11.66 9.55 25.36
C ALA A 323 -11.48 10.74 26.31
N GLN A 324 -11.32 10.49 27.62
CA GLN A 324 -11.05 11.53 28.61
C GLN A 324 -9.75 12.28 28.32
N HIS A 325 -8.63 11.55 28.06
CA HIS A 325 -7.35 12.19 27.73
C HIS A 325 -7.45 13.02 26.44
N LEU A 326 -8.05 12.44 25.38
CA LEU A 326 -8.21 13.13 24.10
C LEU A 326 -9.08 14.39 24.20
N ASN A 327 -10.19 14.32 24.93
CA ASN A 327 -11.08 15.47 25.14
C ASN A 327 -10.46 16.55 26.03
N ASN A 328 -9.49 16.21 26.87
CA ASN A 328 -8.66 17.16 27.63
C ASN A 328 -7.51 17.75 26.80
N GLY A 329 -7.39 17.40 25.51
CA GLY A 329 -6.38 17.93 24.59
C GLY A 329 -5.06 17.17 24.58
N SER A 330 -4.93 16.07 25.34
CA SER A 330 -3.71 15.23 25.35
C SER A 330 -3.67 14.31 24.14
N HIS A 331 -2.52 14.21 23.47
CA HIS A 331 -2.29 13.15 22.48
C HIS A 331 -2.28 11.79 23.18
N VAL A 332 -2.87 10.78 22.57
CA VAL A 332 -2.92 9.42 23.12
C VAL A 332 -2.33 8.41 22.15
N LEU A 333 -1.43 7.58 22.65
CA LEU A 333 -0.90 6.41 21.97
C LEU A 333 -1.36 5.15 22.69
N ALA A 334 -2.34 4.46 22.09
CA ALA A 334 -2.81 3.16 22.57
C ALA A 334 -2.00 2.05 21.89
N CYS A 335 -1.34 1.19 22.66
CA CYS A 335 -0.58 0.07 22.13
C CYS A 335 -1.10 -1.26 22.66
N THR A 336 -1.22 -2.26 21.78
CA THR A 336 -1.67 -3.62 22.13
C THR A 336 -0.50 -4.55 22.47
N ALA A 337 0.72 -4.05 22.45
CA ALA A 337 1.92 -4.86 22.60
C ALA A 337 2.37 -4.92 24.06
N ASP A 338 2.20 -6.06 24.66
CA ASP A 338 2.89 -6.47 25.89
C ASP A 338 3.63 -7.80 25.71
N GLY A 339 4.28 -8.01 24.57
CA GLY A 339 5.20 -9.13 24.37
C GLY A 339 4.61 -10.54 24.56
N ALA A 340 3.37 -10.65 24.98
CA ALA A 340 2.69 -11.91 25.11
C ALA A 340 2.45 -12.50 23.72
N ARG A 341 3.10 -13.63 23.43
CA ARG A 341 2.70 -14.44 22.28
C ARG A 341 1.21 -14.73 22.41
N LEU A 342 0.44 -14.19 21.48
CA LEU A 342 -0.95 -14.55 21.36
C LEU A 342 -0.98 -15.98 20.82
N ASP A 343 -1.40 -16.92 21.64
CA ASP A 343 -1.55 -18.31 21.25
C ASP A 343 -2.82 -18.49 20.45
N GLY A 344 -2.73 -19.24 19.36
CA GLY A 344 -3.86 -19.66 18.54
C GLY A 344 -3.78 -19.19 17.10
N GLU A 345 -4.33 -20.04 16.25
CA GLU A 345 -4.51 -19.77 14.83
C GLU A 345 -5.38 -18.50 14.66
N HIS A 346 -4.96 -17.57 13.80
CA HIS A 346 -5.66 -16.30 13.55
C HIS A 346 -5.69 -15.27 14.71
N ALA A 347 -4.88 -15.40 15.76
CA ALA A 347 -4.87 -14.45 16.88
C ALA A 347 -4.56 -13.01 16.44
N SER A 348 -3.62 -12.83 15.50
CA SER A 348 -3.28 -11.52 14.93
C SER A 348 -4.47 -10.89 14.18
N LEU A 349 -5.20 -11.68 13.41
CA LEU A 349 -6.39 -11.23 12.69
C LEU A 349 -7.50 -10.78 13.65
N ARG A 350 -7.77 -11.58 14.68
CA ARG A 350 -8.77 -11.27 15.72
C ARG A 350 -8.39 -10.00 16.48
N LEU A 351 -7.10 -9.79 16.77
CA LEU A 351 -6.62 -8.56 17.41
C LEU A 351 -6.80 -7.35 16.49
N ALA A 352 -6.51 -7.50 15.20
CA ALA A 352 -6.70 -6.42 14.22
C ALA A 352 -8.18 -6.03 14.10
N GLN A 353 -9.10 -7.01 14.08
CA GLN A 353 -10.55 -6.78 14.10
C GLN A 353 -10.98 -6.05 15.37
N ALA A 354 -10.58 -6.56 16.55
CA ALA A 354 -10.91 -5.94 17.84
C ALA A 354 -10.38 -4.51 17.96
N SER A 355 -9.19 -4.24 17.36
CA SER A 355 -8.59 -2.91 17.30
C SER A 355 -9.40 -1.96 16.39
N GLY A 356 -9.93 -2.45 15.29
CA GLY A 356 -10.85 -1.70 14.43
C GLY A 356 -12.17 -1.36 15.14
N ASP A 357 -12.78 -2.36 15.80
CA ASP A 357 -13.99 -2.18 16.62
C ASP A 357 -13.76 -1.14 17.74
N PHE A 358 -12.57 -1.18 18.39
CA PHE A 358 -12.20 -0.20 19.42
C PHE A 358 -12.14 1.22 18.83
N LEU A 359 -11.49 1.41 17.69
CA LEU A 359 -11.39 2.71 17.03
C LEU A 359 -12.78 3.23 16.62
N GLN A 360 -13.62 2.41 16.02
CA GLN A 360 -14.98 2.77 15.63
C GLN A 360 -15.82 3.26 16.81
N ARG A 361 -15.71 2.60 17.96
CA ARG A 361 -16.42 2.98 19.19
C ARG A 361 -15.82 4.23 19.86
N LEU A 362 -14.51 4.47 19.70
CA LEU A 362 -13.82 5.62 20.28
C LEU A 362 -14.19 6.93 19.60
N LEU A 363 -14.25 6.92 18.25
CA LEU A 363 -14.42 8.15 17.50
C LEU A 363 -15.65 8.98 17.88
N PRO A 364 -16.84 8.39 18.07
CA PRO A 364 -18.04 9.15 18.48
C PRO A 364 -17.90 9.81 19.86
N MET A 365 -16.95 9.34 20.70
CA MET A 365 -16.73 9.84 22.07
C MET A 365 -15.75 11.01 22.15
N THR A 366 -15.09 11.35 21.03
CA THR A 366 -13.98 12.33 21.00
C THR A 366 -14.16 13.36 19.87
N SER A 367 -13.40 14.46 19.93
CA SER A 367 -13.31 15.45 18.86
C SER A 367 -12.06 15.27 17.98
N VAL A 368 -11.38 14.11 18.06
CA VAL A 368 -10.15 13.83 17.31
C VAL A 368 -10.36 13.93 15.81
N ARG A 369 -9.44 14.63 15.13
CA ARG A 369 -9.44 14.83 13.67
C ARG A 369 -8.20 14.24 12.99
N ARG A 370 -7.17 13.84 13.74
CA ARG A 370 -5.96 13.20 13.20
C ARG A 370 -5.65 11.90 13.94
N ILE A 371 -5.54 10.82 13.16
CA ILE A 371 -5.42 9.44 13.67
C ILE A 371 -4.26 8.75 12.98
N GLY A 372 -3.43 8.05 13.75
CA GLY A 372 -2.41 7.15 13.26
C GLY A 372 -2.77 5.70 13.55
N VAL A 373 -2.59 4.80 12.58
CA VAL A 373 -2.71 3.36 12.79
C VAL A 373 -1.43 2.67 12.34
N ALA A 374 -0.81 1.91 13.24
CA ALA A 374 0.45 1.21 13.00
C ALA A 374 0.27 -0.31 13.04
N GLY A 375 0.54 -0.96 11.92
CA GLY A 375 0.36 -2.39 11.66
C GLY A 375 -0.47 -2.59 10.39
N GLY A 376 -0.02 -3.44 9.46
CA GLY A 376 -0.71 -3.66 8.18
C GLY A 376 -2.14 -4.15 8.37
N ASP A 377 -2.31 -5.26 9.07
CA ASP A 377 -3.63 -5.85 9.34
C ASP A 377 -4.49 -4.92 10.22
N THR A 378 -3.89 -4.28 11.24
CA THR A 378 -4.58 -3.31 12.10
C THR A 378 -5.09 -2.13 11.28
N SER A 379 -4.29 -1.59 10.36
CA SER A 379 -4.69 -0.51 9.46
C SER A 379 -5.84 -0.91 8.55
N SER A 380 -5.79 -2.11 7.99
CA SER A 380 -6.83 -2.65 7.11
C SER A 380 -8.17 -2.79 7.84
N HIS A 381 -8.16 -3.37 9.04
CA HIS A 381 -9.38 -3.55 9.84
C HIS A 381 -9.89 -2.24 10.44
N ALA A 382 -8.99 -1.33 10.83
CA ALA A 382 -9.39 0.00 11.29
C ALA A 382 -10.16 0.76 10.21
N LEU A 383 -9.67 0.76 8.96
CA LEU A 383 -10.37 1.42 7.86
C LEU A 383 -11.71 0.78 7.51
N LYS A 384 -11.78 -0.56 7.51
CA LYS A 384 -13.04 -1.28 7.26
C LYS A 384 -14.10 -1.01 8.32
N ALA A 385 -13.69 -0.66 9.54
CA ALA A 385 -14.59 -0.35 10.65
C ALA A 385 -15.12 1.11 10.59
N LEU A 386 -14.47 2.00 9.82
CA LEU A 386 -14.89 3.38 9.67
C LEU A 386 -15.86 3.55 8.49
N ASP A 387 -16.83 4.46 8.66
CA ASP A 387 -17.79 4.78 7.59
C ASP A 387 -17.21 5.82 6.61
N ILE A 388 -16.15 5.40 5.91
CA ILE A 388 -15.46 6.20 4.90
C ILE A 388 -15.44 5.46 3.57
N TRP A 389 -15.54 6.18 2.46
CA TRP A 389 -15.54 5.59 1.14
C TRP A 389 -14.26 5.86 0.35
N GLY A 390 -13.46 6.87 0.76
CA GLY A 390 -12.25 7.23 0.01
C GLY A 390 -11.22 7.99 0.84
N LEU A 391 -10.01 8.07 0.29
CA LEU A 391 -8.86 8.79 0.84
C LEU A 391 -8.22 9.66 -0.24
N SER A 392 -7.96 10.94 0.07
CA SER A 392 -7.08 11.81 -0.70
C SER A 392 -5.77 12.08 0.04
N TYR A 393 -4.69 12.26 -0.70
CA TYR A 393 -3.35 12.50 -0.16
C TYR A 393 -3.21 13.93 0.37
N LEU A 394 -2.65 14.10 1.57
CA LEU A 394 -2.33 15.39 2.17
C LEU A 394 -0.83 15.68 2.17
N GLY A 395 -0.01 14.68 2.47
CA GLY A 395 1.43 14.85 2.57
C GLY A 395 2.14 13.58 3.01
N LYS A 396 3.47 13.59 2.91
CA LYS A 396 4.32 12.45 3.28
C LYS A 396 4.99 12.70 4.64
N LEU A 397 4.66 11.90 5.64
CA LEU A 397 5.28 11.94 6.97
C LEU A 397 6.67 11.28 6.97
N SER A 398 6.85 10.25 6.15
CA SER A 398 8.11 9.52 5.97
C SER A 398 8.04 8.73 4.65
N PRO A 399 9.16 8.30 4.04
CA PRO A 399 9.10 7.40 2.89
C PRO A 399 8.20 6.20 3.14
N GLY A 400 7.21 5.98 2.26
CA GLY A 400 6.21 4.92 2.38
C GLY A 400 5.14 5.15 3.47
N VAL A 401 5.05 6.34 4.08
CA VAL A 401 4.03 6.69 5.07
C VAL A 401 3.38 8.02 4.71
N ALA A 402 2.14 7.95 4.23
CA ALA A 402 1.33 9.10 3.86
C ALA A 402 0.38 9.52 4.99
N LEU A 403 0.09 10.82 5.05
CA LEU A 403 -1.09 11.37 5.72
C LEU A 403 -2.16 11.58 4.64
N CYS A 404 -3.35 11.06 4.88
CA CYS A 404 -4.48 11.14 3.97
C CYS A 404 -5.69 11.79 4.65
N ARG A 405 -6.57 12.39 3.85
CA ARG A 405 -7.88 12.88 4.30
C ARG A 405 -8.95 11.87 3.94
N ALA A 406 -9.79 11.53 4.91
CA ALA A 406 -10.93 10.66 4.71
C ALA A 406 -12.09 11.41 4.02
N HIS A 407 -12.80 10.68 3.16
CA HIS A 407 -14.06 11.10 2.53
C HIS A 407 -15.18 10.18 3.00
N ALA A 408 -16.26 10.78 3.46
CA ALA A 408 -17.44 10.11 4.00
C ALA A 408 -18.71 10.83 3.55
N ASP A 409 -19.88 10.21 3.69
CA ASP A 409 -21.15 10.80 3.24
C ASP A 409 -21.78 11.66 4.36
N GLY A 410 -21.08 12.71 4.79
CA GLY A 410 -21.57 13.65 5.81
C GLY A 410 -21.55 13.07 7.23
N THR A 411 -20.86 11.96 7.45
CA THR A 411 -20.61 11.38 8.77
C THR A 411 -19.50 12.13 9.50
N ARG A 412 -19.24 11.76 10.75
CA ARG A 412 -18.20 12.37 11.57
C ARG A 412 -16.78 12.16 11.02
N GLU A 413 -16.62 11.11 10.26
CA GLU A 413 -15.38 10.70 9.61
C GLU A 413 -14.98 11.62 8.47
N GLU A 414 -15.90 12.41 7.91
CA GLU A 414 -15.60 13.36 6.83
C GLU A 414 -14.48 14.32 7.22
N GLY A 415 -13.41 14.33 6.41
CA GLY A 415 -12.25 15.18 6.60
C GLY A 415 -11.31 14.75 7.75
N VAL A 416 -11.51 13.60 8.39
CA VAL A 416 -10.53 13.03 9.34
C VAL A 416 -9.22 12.75 8.61
N GLU A 417 -8.10 13.10 9.25
CA GLU A 417 -6.77 12.85 8.74
C GLU A 417 -6.24 11.52 9.26
N LEU A 418 -5.82 10.66 8.35
CA LEU A 418 -5.43 9.28 8.63
C LEU A 418 -4.00 9.01 8.17
N MET A 419 -3.16 8.57 9.09
CA MET A 419 -1.87 7.95 8.81
C MET A 419 -1.97 6.44 8.97
N LEU A 420 -1.68 5.70 7.91
CA LEU A 420 -1.61 4.25 7.92
C LEU A 420 -0.17 3.81 7.67
N LYS A 421 0.37 2.96 8.50
CA LYS A 421 1.74 2.47 8.32
C LYS A 421 1.86 0.97 8.53
N GLY A 422 2.65 0.33 7.68
CA GLY A 422 3.14 -1.03 7.91
C GLY A 422 4.07 -1.09 9.13
N GLY A 423 4.21 -2.25 9.74
CA GLY A 423 5.02 -2.42 10.96
C GLY A 423 6.48 -1.95 10.82
N GLN A 424 7.07 -2.07 9.65
CA GLN A 424 8.49 -1.78 9.38
C GLN A 424 8.75 -0.39 8.76
N MET A 425 7.73 0.48 8.69
CA MET A 425 7.81 1.75 7.97
C MET A 425 7.98 2.94 8.93
N GLY A 426 8.67 3.97 8.43
CA GLY A 426 8.84 5.25 9.09
C GLY A 426 10.03 5.34 10.06
N GLY A 427 10.54 6.56 10.27
CA GLY A 427 11.57 6.88 11.25
C GLY A 427 11.08 6.76 12.69
N GLU A 428 11.98 6.84 13.67
CA GLU A 428 11.65 6.74 15.09
C GLU A 428 10.76 7.90 15.57
N ASP A 429 10.89 9.07 14.96
CA ASP A 429 10.13 10.29 15.25
C ASP A 429 8.76 10.37 14.56
N LEU A 430 8.30 9.28 13.92
CA LEU A 430 7.10 9.30 13.07
C LEU A 430 5.85 9.78 13.81
N PHE A 431 5.62 9.35 15.04
CA PHE A 431 4.43 9.76 15.78
C PHE A 431 4.52 11.21 16.25
N GLU A 432 5.72 11.70 16.56
CA GLU A 432 5.94 13.13 16.85
C GLU A 432 5.67 13.98 15.60
N ARG A 433 6.10 13.54 14.41
CA ARG A 433 5.76 14.21 13.14
C ARG A 433 4.27 14.19 12.85
N LEU A 434 3.58 13.13 13.22
CA LEU A 434 2.11 13.07 13.07
C LEU A 434 1.42 14.16 13.91
N ALA A 435 1.89 14.45 15.10
CA ALA A 435 1.33 15.49 15.96
C ALA A 435 1.78 16.90 15.52
N ASN A 436 3.10 17.08 15.32
CA ASN A 436 3.72 18.39 15.17
C ASN A 436 3.83 18.85 13.70
N GLY A 437 3.56 17.99 12.75
CA GLY A 437 3.75 18.27 11.33
C GLY A 437 5.23 18.17 10.89
N ILE A 438 5.50 18.58 9.64
CA ILE A 438 6.84 18.60 9.03
C ILE A 438 6.98 19.80 8.09
#